data_004a2950c8fcc25cee9fe452a64e8e62
#
_entry.id   004a2950c8fcc25cee9fe452a64e8e62
#
_cell.length_a   1.000
_cell.length_b   1.000
_cell.length_c   1.000
_cell.angle_alpha   90.00
_cell.angle_beta   90.00
_cell.angle_gamma   90.00
#
_symmetry.space_group_name_H-M   'P 1'
#
loop_
_entity.id
_entity.type
_entity.pdbx_description
1 polymer ?
#
loop_
_entity_poly.entity_id
_entity_poly.type
_entity_poly.pdbx_seq_one_letter_code
_entity_poly.pdbx_strand_id
1 'polypeptide(L)'
;MRVNFKVNGRPQEADDVWEGESLLYVLRERMGLPGSKNACEQGECGSCTVRLDGVPVCSCLVAAGQVEGREVTTVEGLAEYARHREDAHPGGGCASGACGTSVQDAQQWQANPEKGATDSQTGEGGGVFPRATLSPIQQAFIDAGAVQCGFCTPGLLVAADEMLERNPQPSDADIREALSGNLCRCTGYEKILDAVRLAAARQSEGV
;
A
#
# COMPACT_ATOMS: atom_id res chain seq x y z
N MET A 1 -13.02 -17.91 14.18
CA MET A 1 -13.99 -16.79 14.09
C MET A 1 -14.08 -16.29 12.65
N ARG A 2 -15.16 -15.57 12.29
CA ARG A 2 -15.26 -14.86 11.01
C ARG A 2 -14.84 -13.41 11.22
N VAL A 3 -14.09 -12.84 10.28
CA VAL A 3 -13.63 -11.45 10.31
C VAL A 3 -14.00 -10.77 9.01
N ASN A 4 -14.72 -9.65 9.09
CA ASN A 4 -15.16 -8.87 7.93
C ASN A 4 -14.39 -7.54 7.93
N PHE A 5 -13.72 -7.22 6.85
CA PHE A 5 -12.95 -5.99 6.70
C PHE A 5 -12.78 -5.63 5.23
N LYS A 6 -12.26 -4.44 4.95
CA LYS A 6 -11.96 -4.06 3.57
C LYS A 6 -10.50 -4.32 3.27
N VAL A 7 -10.21 -4.85 2.08
CA VAL A 7 -8.86 -5.01 1.57
C VAL A 7 -8.78 -4.37 0.19
N ASN A 8 -7.91 -3.40 0.04
CA ASN A 8 -7.73 -2.66 -1.21
C ASN A 8 -9.06 -2.11 -1.75
N GLY A 9 -9.84 -1.46 -0.87
CA GLY A 9 -11.14 -0.89 -1.18
C GLY A 9 -12.29 -1.88 -1.35
N ARG A 10 -12.06 -3.19 -1.29
CA ARG A 10 -13.08 -4.23 -1.50
C ARG A 10 -13.45 -4.90 -0.18
N PRO A 11 -14.76 -5.04 0.14
CA PRO A 11 -15.16 -5.83 1.28
C PRO A 11 -14.73 -7.28 1.12
N GLN A 12 -14.15 -7.82 2.17
CA GLN A 12 -13.65 -9.20 2.24
C GLN A 12 -14.13 -9.87 3.52
N GLU A 13 -14.26 -11.16 3.45
CA GLU A 13 -14.65 -12.02 4.57
C GLU A 13 -13.60 -13.12 4.73
N ALA A 14 -13.04 -13.27 5.92
CA ALA A 14 -12.15 -14.37 6.28
C ALA A 14 -12.85 -15.29 7.27
N ASP A 15 -13.16 -16.51 6.82
CA ASP A 15 -13.74 -17.56 7.65
C ASP A 15 -12.67 -18.37 8.38
N ASP A 16 -13.07 -19.01 9.47
CA ASP A 16 -12.25 -19.93 10.26
C ASP A 16 -10.91 -19.33 10.76
N VAL A 17 -10.89 -18.02 10.96
CA VAL A 17 -9.73 -17.33 11.51
C VAL A 17 -9.56 -17.73 12.97
N TRP A 18 -8.36 -18.19 13.31
CA TRP A 18 -8.01 -18.47 14.72
C TRP A 18 -7.73 -17.15 15.47
N GLU A 19 -8.04 -17.09 16.76
CA GLU A 19 -7.90 -15.87 17.57
C GLU A 19 -6.47 -15.30 17.61
N GLY A 20 -5.46 -16.16 17.54
CA GLY A 20 -4.04 -15.78 17.49
C GLY A 20 -3.46 -15.61 16.09
N GLU A 21 -4.28 -15.75 15.03
CA GLU A 21 -3.82 -15.67 13.66
C GLU A 21 -3.46 -14.24 13.28
N SER A 22 -2.28 -14.04 12.68
CA SER A 22 -1.85 -12.71 12.28
C SER A 22 -2.58 -12.24 11.01
N LEU A 23 -2.76 -10.92 10.88
CA LEU A 23 -3.25 -10.31 9.65
C LEU A 23 -2.39 -10.71 8.45
N LEU A 24 -1.06 -10.81 8.61
CA LEU A 24 -0.17 -11.25 7.55
C LEU A 24 -0.55 -12.63 7.02
N TYR A 25 -0.82 -13.58 7.89
CA TYR A 25 -1.22 -14.92 7.50
C TYR A 25 -2.55 -14.90 6.72
N VAL A 26 -3.54 -14.19 7.24
CA VAL A 26 -4.86 -14.06 6.57
C VAL A 26 -4.72 -13.46 5.17
N LEU A 27 -3.97 -12.37 5.03
CA LEU A 27 -3.75 -11.74 3.71
C LEU A 27 -3.08 -12.70 2.73
N ARG A 28 -2.05 -13.43 3.15
CA ARG A 28 -1.27 -14.29 2.28
C ARG A 28 -1.94 -15.61 1.96
N GLU A 29 -2.38 -16.32 2.98
CA GLU A 29 -2.78 -17.73 2.85
C GLU A 29 -4.29 -17.88 2.60
N ARG A 30 -5.11 -16.95 3.10
CA ARG A 30 -6.57 -17.03 2.91
C ARG A 30 -7.07 -16.14 1.76
N MET A 31 -6.46 -14.98 1.57
CA MET A 31 -6.89 -14.02 0.53
C MET A 31 -6.04 -14.06 -0.74
N GLY A 32 -4.94 -14.81 -0.75
CA GLY A 32 -4.07 -14.92 -1.93
C GLY A 32 -3.34 -13.62 -2.28
N LEU A 33 -3.06 -12.76 -1.29
CA LEU A 33 -2.32 -11.50 -1.44
C LEU A 33 -0.87 -11.67 -0.95
N PRO A 34 0.04 -12.23 -1.76
CA PRO A 34 1.40 -12.59 -1.32
C PRO A 34 2.37 -11.42 -1.32
N GLY A 35 1.93 -10.19 -1.63
CA GLY A 35 2.78 -9.01 -1.70
C GLY A 35 3.45 -8.70 -0.38
N SER A 36 2.72 -8.67 0.73
CA SER A 36 3.30 -8.57 2.06
C SER A 36 4.09 -9.84 2.38
N LYS A 37 5.36 -9.68 2.81
CA LYS A 37 6.28 -10.82 2.97
C LYS A 37 6.40 -11.26 4.43
N ASN A 38 6.47 -12.57 4.62
CA ASN A 38 6.75 -13.18 5.91
C ASN A 38 8.26 -13.42 6.06
N ALA A 39 8.93 -12.72 6.98
CA ALA A 39 10.36 -12.85 7.23
C ALA A 39 10.69 -13.04 8.73
N CYS A 40 10.49 -12.02 9.56
CA CYS A 40 10.90 -12.06 10.95
C CYS A 40 9.80 -12.48 11.94
N GLU A 41 8.53 -12.22 11.60
CA GLU A 41 7.35 -12.42 12.47
C GLU A 41 7.42 -11.71 13.84
N GLN A 42 8.33 -10.74 13.97
CA GLN A 42 8.63 -10.05 15.23
C GLN A 42 8.49 -8.52 15.11
N GLY A 43 8.02 -8.01 13.94
CA GLY A 43 7.83 -6.58 13.70
C GLY A 43 9.11 -5.79 13.44
N GLU A 44 10.25 -6.44 13.25
CA GLU A 44 11.55 -5.76 13.13
C GLU A 44 11.95 -5.43 11.70
N CYS A 45 11.55 -6.26 10.72
CA CYS A 45 12.08 -6.15 9.36
C CYS A 45 11.23 -5.32 8.41
N GLY A 46 9.97 -5.04 8.72
CA GLY A 46 9.06 -4.26 7.92
C GLY A 46 8.61 -4.88 6.58
N SER A 47 9.06 -6.09 6.21
CA SER A 47 8.69 -6.72 4.93
C SER A 47 7.20 -7.03 4.81
N CYS A 48 6.49 -7.08 5.93
CA CYS A 48 5.06 -7.31 6.03
C CYS A 48 4.23 -6.03 6.17
N THR A 49 4.81 -4.84 6.00
CA THR A 49 4.12 -3.57 6.18
C THR A 49 2.92 -3.46 5.25
N VAL A 50 1.77 -3.10 5.83
CA VAL A 50 0.52 -2.74 5.17
C VAL A 50 0.00 -1.44 5.79
N ARG A 51 -0.95 -0.77 5.15
CA ARG A 51 -1.70 0.31 5.82
C ARG A 51 -2.94 -0.26 6.47
N LEU A 52 -3.18 0.13 7.70
CA LEU A 52 -4.42 -0.14 8.43
C LEU A 52 -5.07 1.20 8.75
N ASP A 53 -6.20 1.48 8.11
CA ASP A 53 -6.86 2.80 8.12
C ASP A 53 -5.89 3.94 7.77
N GLY A 54 -5.08 3.73 6.73
CA GLY A 54 -4.09 4.70 6.25
C GLY A 54 -2.73 4.68 6.98
N VAL A 55 -2.63 4.06 8.16
CA VAL A 55 -1.40 4.05 8.98
C VAL A 55 -0.56 2.79 8.69
N PRO A 56 0.75 2.93 8.43
CA PRO A 56 1.64 1.77 8.23
C PRO A 56 1.79 0.94 9.50
N VAL A 57 1.56 -0.35 9.38
CA VAL A 57 1.71 -1.33 10.48
C VAL A 57 2.40 -2.61 10.01
N CYS A 58 3.10 -3.28 10.91
CA CYS A 58 3.63 -4.62 10.66
C CYS A 58 2.50 -5.65 10.79
N SER A 59 1.96 -6.14 9.67
CA SER A 59 0.83 -7.07 9.68
C SER A 59 1.11 -8.40 10.39
N CYS A 60 2.36 -8.78 10.59
CA CYS A 60 2.74 -9.95 11.40
C CYS A 60 2.44 -9.78 12.91
N LEU A 61 2.30 -8.54 13.39
CA LEU A 61 2.00 -8.23 14.81
C LEU A 61 0.53 -7.88 15.05
N VAL A 62 -0.25 -7.69 13.99
CA VAL A 62 -1.68 -7.39 14.11
C VAL A 62 -2.46 -8.69 14.15
N ALA A 63 -3.23 -8.94 15.20
CA ALA A 63 -4.14 -10.07 15.25
C ALA A 63 -5.30 -9.83 14.24
N ALA A 64 -5.64 -10.83 13.45
CA ALA A 64 -6.64 -10.69 12.40
C ALA A 64 -8.01 -10.24 12.93
N GLY A 65 -8.38 -10.65 14.13
CA GLY A 65 -9.62 -10.21 14.77
C GLY A 65 -9.67 -8.71 15.10
N GLN A 66 -8.53 -8.02 15.14
CA GLN A 66 -8.48 -6.57 15.41
C GLN A 66 -8.79 -5.70 14.18
N VAL A 67 -8.89 -6.32 13.00
CA VAL A 67 -9.20 -5.59 11.76
C VAL A 67 -10.67 -5.65 11.36
N GLU A 68 -11.53 -6.20 12.21
CA GLU A 68 -12.98 -6.21 11.98
C GLU A 68 -13.51 -4.81 11.69
N GLY A 69 -14.18 -4.64 10.55
CA GLY A 69 -14.76 -3.37 10.09
C GLY A 69 -13.74 -2.32 9.61
N ARG A 70 -12.44 -2.62 9.63
CA ARG A 70 -11.37 -1.68 9.26
C ARG A 70 -10.95 -1.84 7.79
N GLU A 71 -10.11 -0.92 7.33
CA GLU A 71 -9.57 -0.94 5.96
C GLU A 71 -8.08 -1.25 5.94
N VAL A 72 -7.71 -2.24 5.13
CA VAL A 72 -6.33 -2.67 4.91
C VAL A 72 -5.92 -2.37 3.48
N THR A 73 -4.84 -1.60 3.28
CA THR A 73 -4.23 -1.41 1.96
C THR A 73 -2.90 -2.14 1.91
N THR A 74 -2.78 -3.06 0.96
CA THR A 74 -1.55 -3.81 0.69
C THR A 74 -0.83 -3.23 -0.53
N VAL A 75 0.40 -3.69 -0.79
CA VAL A 75 1.18 -3.26 -1.96
C VAL A 75 0.43 -3.48 -3.29
N GLU A 76 -0.41 -4.50 -3.36
CA GLU A 76 -1.24 -4.80 -4.53
C GLU A 76 -2.31 -3.73 -4.79
N GLY A 77 -2.76 -3.03 -3.75
CA GLY A 77 -3.77 -1.99 -3.83
C GLY A 77 -3.24 -0.56 -3.94
N LEU A 78 -1.92 -0.35 -3.86
CA LEU A 78 -1.34 1.01 -3.85
C LEU A 78 -1.71 1.85 -5.07
N ALA A 79 -1.78 1.24 -6.25
CA ALA A 79 -2.13 1.97 -7.48
C ALA A 79 -3.58 2.47 -7.47
N GLU A 80 -4.50 1.69 -6.94
CA GLU A 80 -5.90 2.07 -6.79
C GLU A 80 -6.07 3.11 -5.67
N TYR A 81 -5.38 2.91 -4.57
CA TYR A 81 -5.34 3.85 -3.45
C TYR A 81 -4.82 5.23 -3.87
N ALA A 82 -3.72 5.29 -4.67
CA ALA A 82 -3.17 6.53 -5.17
C ALA A 82 -4.18 7.29 -6.08
N ARG A 83 -4.88 6.59 -6.98
CA ARG A 83 -5.91 7.20 -7.83
C ARG A 83 -7.07 7.79 -7.04
N HIS A 84 -7.57 7.07 -6.04
CA HIS A 84 -8.65 7.57 -5.20
C HIS A 84 -8.25 8.80 -4.39
N ARG A 85 -6.99 8.86 -3.97
CA ARG A 85 -6.43 10.02 -3.27
C ARG A 85 -6.37 11.26 -4.18
N GLU A 86 -5.96 11.09 -5.44
CA GLU A 86 -5.92 12.17 -6.44
C GLU A 86 -7.33 12.68 -6.77
N ASP A 87 -8.31 11.77 -6.90
CA ASP A 87 -9.72 12.13 -7.14
C ASP A 87 -10.36 12.88 -5.95
N ALA A 88 -9.97 12.52 -4.73
CA ALA A 88 -10.49 13.15 -3.51
C ALA A 88 -9.92 14.56 -3.27
N HIS A 89 -8.71 14.85 -3.76
CA HIS A 89 -8.03 16.14 -3.61
C HIS A 89 -7.46 16.65 -4.93
N PRO A 90 -8.30 17.06 -5.88
CA PRO A 90 -7.82 17.61 -7.16
C PRO A 90 -7.17 18.98 -6.90
N GLY A 91 -5.85 19.00 -6.70
CA GLY A 91 -5.07 20.24 -6.73
C GLY A 91 -4.46 20.72 -5.42
N GLY A 92 -4.19 19.88 -4.45
CA GLY A 92 -3.48 20.35 -3.25
C GLY A 92 -3.07 19.28 -2.28
N GLY A 93 -1.78 19.16 -2.01
CA GLY A 93 -1.29 18.44 -0.84
C GLY A 93 -1.89 19.02 0.45
N CYS A 94 -2.15 18.18 1.44
CA CYS A 94 -2.65 18.60 2.76
C CYS A 94 -1.64 19.55 3.42
N ALA A 95 -1.84 20.85 3.25
CA ALA A 95 -1.00 21.91 3.82
C ALA A 95 -1.21 22.12 5.33
N SER A 96 -2.06 21.34 5.96
CA SER A 96 -2.30 21.39 7.41
C SER A 96 -2.52 19.97 7.92
N GLY A 97 -1.78 19.56 8.95
CA GLY A 97 -1.75 18.23 9.57
C GLY A 97 -3.08 17.69 10.15
N ALA A 98 -4.19 17.93 9.46
CA ALA A 98 -5.54 17.51 9.79
C ALA A 98 -6.19 16.69 8.66
N CYS A 99 -5.41 15.91 7.89
CA CYS A 99 -5.95 14.95 6.94
C CYS A 99 -6.28 13.63 7.65
N GLY A 100 -7.21 13.72 8.62
CA GLY A 100 -7.94 12.56 9.10
C GLY A 100 -9.12 12.33 8.15
N THR A 101 -9.19 11.18 7.50
CA THR A 101 -10.40 10.74 6.81
C THR A 101 -11.56 10.81 7.79
N SER A 102 -12.46 11.78 7.60
CA SER A 102 -13.65 11.88 8.42
C SER A 102 -14.54 10.67 8.10
N VAL A 103 -15.25 10.18 9.14
CA VAL A 103 -16.22 9.08 9.01
C VAL A 103 -17.25 9.37 7.91
N GLN A 104 -17.42 10.62 7.52
CA GLN A 104 -18.32 11.07 6.46
C GLN A 104 -17.81 10.74 5.05
N ASP A 105 -16.49 10.72 4.83
CA ASP A 105 -15.90 10.35 3.52
C ASP A 105 -16.06 8.86 3.24
N ALA A 106 -16.06 8.02 4.28
CA ALA A 106 -16.32 6.60 4.17
C ALA A 106 -17.77 6.27 3.75
N GLN A 107 -18.74 7.15 4.03
CA GLN A 107 -20.14 6.97 3.63
C GLN A 107 -20.41 7.34 2.17
N GLN A 108 -19.62 8.26 1.61
CA GLN A 108 -19.75 8.66 0.20
C GLN A 108 -19.25 7.57 -0.76
N TRP A 109 -18.41 6.67 -0.27
CA TRP A 109 -17.91 5.50 -1.01
C TRP A 109 -18.98 4.43 -1.26
N GLN A 110 -20.00 4.35 -0.43
CA GLN A 110 -21.09 3.36 -0.56
C GLN A 110 -22.12 3.73 -1.64
N ALA A 111 -22.07 4.95 -2.18
CA ALA A 111 -23.09 5.48 -3.07
C ALA A 111 -22.83 5.24 -4.57
N ASN A 112 -21.73 4.60 -4.98
CA ASN A 112 -21.44 4.40 -6.40
C ASN A 112 -20.94 2.99 -6.74
N PRO A 113 -21.81 1.95 -6.67
CA PRO A 113 -21.41 0.57 -6.96
C PRO A 113 -21.21 0.29 -8.46
N GLU A 114 -21.51 1.24 -9.37
CA GLU A 114 -21.54 0.97 -10.81
C GLU A 114 -20.26 1.30 -11.59
N LYS A 115 -19.21 1.86 -10.95
CA LYS A 115 -17.93 2.15 -11.64
C LYS A 115 -16.88 1.04 -11.57
N GLY A 116 -17.18 -0.09 -10.95
CA GLY A 116 -16.27 -1.21 -10.76
C GLY A 116 -16.44 -2.41 -11.70
N ALA A 117 -17.33 -2.34 -12.67
CA ALA A 117 -17.66 -3.49 -13.52
C ALA A 117 -17.80 -3.08 -14.98
N THR A 118 -16.70 -2.89 -15.70
CA THR A 118 -16.61 -3.13 -17.15
C THR A 118 -15.14 -3.23 -17.53
N ASP A 119 -14.62 -4.43 -17.71
CA ASP A 119 -14.03 -4.87 -18.96
C ASP A 119 -13.78 -6.38 -18.93
N SER A 120 -14.84 -7.13 -19.24
CA SER A 120 -14.73 -8.47 -19.76
C SER A 120 -14.88 -8.36 -21.28
N GLN A 121 -13.79 -8.09 -22.01
CA GLN A 121 -13.71 -8.36 -23.44
C GLN A 121 -12.77 -9.54 -23.65
N THR A 122 -13.37 -10.67 -23.91
CA THR A 122 -12.75 -11.84 -24.50
C THR A 122 -12.28 -11.48 -25.91
N GLY A 123 -10.96 -11.41 -26.09
CA GLY A 123 -10.30 -11.27 -27.39
C GLY A 123 -9.18 -12.28 -27.47
N GLU A 124 -9.31 -13.22 -28.39
CA GLU A 124 -8.31 -14.24 -28.72
C GLU A 124 -7.01 -13.61 -29.21
N GLY A 125 -5.87 -14.12 -28.73
CA GLY A 125 -4.58 -13.96 -29.37
C GLY A 125 -3.57 -13.06 -28.66
N GLY A 126 -2.54 -13.68 -28.05
CA GLY A 126 -1.29 -13.03 -27.66
C GLY A 126 -1.38 -12.24 -26.35
N GLY A 127 -1.04 -12.87 -25.24
CA GLY A 127 -1.16 -12.31 -23.89
C GLY A 127 -0.36 -11.02 -23.67
N VAL A 128 -0.95 -9.91 -24.02
CA VAL A 128 -0.62 -8.63 -23.43
C VAL A 128 -1.52 -8.52 -22.19
N PHE A 129 -0.98 -8.89 -21.03
CA PHE A 129 -1.62 -8.52 -19.77
C PHE A 129 -1.85 -7.01 -19.82
N PRO A 130 -3.07 -6.49 -19.52
CA PRO A 130 -3.27 -5.08 -19.42
C PRO A 130 -2.20 -4.56 -18.45
N ARG A 131 -1.44 -3.56 -18.85
CA ARG A 131 -0.43 -2.94 -17.98
C ARG A 131 -1.15 -2.55 -16.70
N ALA A 132 -0.91 -3.30 -15.64
CA ALA A 132 -1.37 -2.89 -14.33
C ALA A 132 -0.85 -1.48 -14.10
N THR A 133 -1.76 -0.54 -13.92
CA THR A 133 -1.39 0.84 -13.61
C THR A 133 -0.64 0.81 -12.30
N LEU A 134 0.63 1.16 -12.30
CA LEU A 134 1.45 1.22 -11.10
C LEU A 134 1.20 2.56 -10.39
N SER A 135 1.33 2.58 -9.08
CA SER A 135 1.36 3.85 -8.34
C SER A 135 2.66 4.62 -8.67
N PRO A 136 2.68 5.96 -8.48
CA PRO A 136 3.87 6.77 -8.75
C PRO A 136 5.14 6.24 -8.07
N ILE A 137 5.03 5.80 -6.82
CA ILE A 137 6.18 5.23 -6.09
C ILE A 137 6.62 3.87 -6.66
N GLN A 138 5.69 3.01 -7.06
CA GLN A 138 6.01 1.73 -7.69
C GLN A 138 6.77 1.94 -9.00
N GLN A 139 6.32 2.89 -9.83
CA GLN A 139 7.00 3.22 -11.08
C GLN A 139 8.40 3.81 -10.82
N ALA A 140 8.55 4.69 -9.84
CA ALA A 140 9.83 5.28 -9.48
C ALA A 140 10.84 4.22 -9.00
N PHE A 141 10.40 3.17 -8.29
CA PHE A 141 11.26 2.05 -7.88
C PHE A 141 11.80 1.26 -9.07
N ILE A 142 10.99 1.11 -10.11
CA ILE A 142 11.41 0.45 -11.37
C ILE A 142 12.44 1.34 -12.09
N ASP A 143 12.11 2.61 -12.27
CA ASP A 143 12.91 3.55 -13.05
C ASP A 143 14.30 3.83 -12.42
N ALA A 144 14.36 3.87 -11.09
CA ALA A 144 15.60 4.05 -10.35
C ALA A 144 16.40 2.75 -10.18
N GLY A 145 15.84 1.59 -10.54
CA GLY A 145 16.46 0.28 -10.30
C GLY A 145 16.59 -0.06 -8.82
N ALA A 146 15.61 0.32 -8.00
CA ALA A 146 15.63 0.20 -6.54
C ALA A 146 15.37 -1.22 -6.02
N VAL A 147 15.37 -2.22 -6.89
CA VAL A 147 15.03 -3.60 -6.57
C VAL A 147 16.18 -4.54 -6.94
N GLN A 148 16.55 -5.45 -6.03
CA GLN A 148 17.42 -6.59 -6.33
C GLN A 148 16.63 -7.90 -6.12
N CYS A 149 16.63 -8.48 -4.92
CA CYS A 149 15.85 -9.70 -4.68
C CYS A 149 14.32 -9.45 -4.61
N GLY A 150 13.89 -8.22 -4.34
CA GLY A 150 12.48 -7.82 -4.29
C GLY A 150 11.76 -8.15 -2.97
N PHE A 151 12.42 -8.82 -2.02
CA PHE A 151 11.74 -9.27 -0.80
C PHE A 151 11.31 -8.13 0.13
N CYS A 152 12.14 -7.10 0.30
CA CYS A 152 11.84 -5.91 1.11
C CYS A 152 10.93 -4.91 0.39
N THR A 153 10.84 -5.00 -0.94
CA THR A 153 10.20 -4.00 -1.80
C THR A 153 8.75 -3.71 -1.42
N PRO A 154 7.87 -4.67 -1.15
CA PRO A 154 6.49 -4.38 -0.78
C PRO A 154 6.35 -3.50 0.46
N GLY A 155 7.07 -3.81 1.51
CA GLY A 155 7.04 -3.02 2.74
C GLY A 155 7.61 -1.62 2.55
N LEU A 156 8.72 -1.49 1.81
CA LEU A 156 9.32 -0.21 1.48
C LEU A 156 8.39 0.67 0.63
N LEU A 157 7.67 0.09 -0.32
CA LEU A 157 6.69 0.81 -1.15
C LEU A 157 5.54 1.37 -0.31
N VAL A 158 4.99 0.57 0.60
CA VAL A 158 3.90 1.01 1.49
C VAL A 158 4.37 2.13 2.43
N ALA A 159 5.55 1.99 3.02
CA ALA A 159 6.12 3.00 3.92
C ALA A 159 6.47 4.30 3.17
N ALA A 160 7.06 4.20 1.99
CA ALA A 160 7.40 5.36 1.17
C ALA A 160 6.16 6.09 0.63
N ASP A 161 5.12 5.36 0.22
CA ASP A 161 3.86 5.94 -0.24
C ASP A 161 3.17 6.75 0.88
N GLU A 162 3.11 6.21 2.10
CA GLU A 162 2.55 6.93 3.25
C GLU A 162 3.37 8.18 3.59
N MET A 163 4.69 8.05 3.61
CA MET A 163 5.57 9.17 3.90
C MET A 163 5.39 10.30 2.87
N LEU A 164 5.32 9.99 1.57
CA LEU A 164 5.10 10.98 0.51
C LEU A 164 3.70 11.61 0.55
N GLU A 165 2.69 10.89 1.02
CA GLU A 165 1.36 11.45 1.27
C GLU A 165 1.39 12.50 2.38
N ARG A 166 2.08 12.21 3.47
CA ARG A 166 2.21 13.10 4.62
C ARG A 166 3.18 14.26 4.38
N ASN A 167 4.28 14.02 3.67
CA ASN A 167 5.30 14.98 3.32
C ASN A 167 5.70 14.85 1.84
N PRO A 168 5.09 15.63 0.94
CA PRO A 168 5.36 15.56 -0.49
C PRO A 168 6.76 16.03 -0.90
N GLN A 169 7.47 16.78 -0.04
CA GLN A 169 8.81 17.29 -0.27
C GLN A 169 9.76 16.86 0.85
N PRO A 170 10.05 15.54 0.97
CA PRO A 170 10.85 15.02 2.06
C PRO A 170 12.33 15.38 1.90
N SER A 171 12.98 15.71 3.01
CA SER A 171 14.44 15.73 3.06
C SER A 171 15.02 14.31 3.08
N ASP A 172 16.31 14.17 2.83
CA ASP A 172 16.99 12.87 2.96
C ASP A 172 16.89 12.28 4.37
N ALA A 173 16.83 13.12 5.38
CA ALA A 173 16.65 12.70 6.76
C ALA A 173 15.24 12.11 6.96
N ASP A 174 14.21 12.77 6.44
CA ASP A 174 12.82 12.30 6.51
C ASP A 174 12.65 10.94 5.82
N ILE A 175 13.27 10.79 4.63
CA ILE A 175 13.22 9.51 3.88
C ILE A 175 13.88 8.39 4.69
N ARG A 176 15.08 8.66 5.24
CA ARG A 176 15.80 7.65 6.04
C ARG A 176 15.04 7.27 7.32
N GLU A 177 14.42 8.23 7.97
CA GLU A 177 13.59 8.00 9.16
C GLU A 177 12.37 7.16 8.81
N ALA A 178 11.61 7.53 7.78
CA ALA A 178 10.41 6.81 7.37
C ALA A 178 10.69 5.36 6.95
N LEU A 179 11.85 5.10 6.34
CA LEU A 179 12.24 3.76 5.89
C LEU A 179 13.04 2.97 6.93
N SER A 180 13.36 3.53 8.09
CA SER A 180 14.20 2.90 9.11
C SER A 180 13.63 1.57 9.64
N GLY A 181 12.31 1.42 9.64
CA GLY A 181 11.61 0.18 10.02
C GLY A 181 11.56 -0.90 8.92
N ASN A 182 12.13 -0.64 7.73
CA ASN A 182 12.05 -1.56 6.58
C ASN A 182 13.45 -2.00 6.16
N LEU A 183 13.84 -3.22 6.51
CA LEU A 183 15.18 -3.72 6.30
C LEU A 183 15.40 -4.24 4.88
N CYS A 184 16.47 -3.77 4.24
CA CYS A 184 16.97 -4.30 2.97
C CYS A 184 18.42 -4.79 3.12
N ARG A 185 18.68 -6.07 2.79
CA ARG A 185 20.01 -6.66 2.87
C ARG A 185 20.82 -6.52 1.57
N CYS A 186 20.17 -6.20 0.46
CA CYS A 186 20.79 -6.29 -0.86
C CYS A 186 21.29 -4.94 -1.40
N THR A 187 20.46 -3.88 -1.32
CA THR A 187 20.64 -2.65 -2.11
C THR A 187 21.57 -1.60 -1.47
N GLY A 188 21.82 -1.70 -0.17
CA GLY A 188 22.52 -0.63 0.57
C GLY A 188 21.71 0.68 0.64
N TYR A 189 20.42 0.64 0.29
CA TYR A 189 19.44 1.75 0.31
C TYR A 189 19.65 2.88 -0.71
N GLU A 190 20.80 3.08 -1.31
CA GLU A 190 21.04 4.23 -2.20
C GLU A 190 20.01 4.34 -3.32
N LYS A 191 19.78 3.26 -4.05
CA LYS A 191 18.77 3.25 -5.11
C LYS A 191 17.32 3.36 -4.60
N ILE A 192 17.06 2.93 -3.38
CA ILE A 192 15.75 3.10 -2.73
C ILE A 192 15.51 4.57 -2.41
N LEU A 193 16.51 5.27 -1.85
CA LEU A 193 16.45 6.71 -1.60
C LEU A 193 16.28 7.50 -2.91
N ASP A 194 17.03 7.13 -3.97
CA ASP A 194 16.88 7.73 -5.30
C ASP A 194 15.45 7.56 -5.85
N ALA A 195 14.84 6.38 -5.67
CA ALA A 195 13.48 6.14 -6.10
C ALA A 195 12.45 7.01 -5.37
N VAL A 196 12.61 7.19 -4.06
CA VAL A 196 11.72 8.04 -3.27
C VAL A 196 11.87 9.51 -3.67
N ARG A 197 13.10 10.00 -3.88
CA ARG A 197 13.35 11.35 -4.40
C ARG A 197 12.73 11.55 -5.78
N LEU A 198 12.85 10.57 -6.66
CA LEU A 198 12.25 10.59 -7.99
C LEU A 198 10.72 10.66 -7.93
N ALA A 199 10.10 9.88 -7.03
CA ALA A 199 8.67 9.92 -6.84
C ALA A 199 8.19 11.28 -6.30
N ALA A 200 8.91 11.86 -5.31
CA ALA A 200 8.63 13.18 -4.77
C ALA A 200 8.72 14.28 -5.85
N ALA A 201 9.79 14.24 -6.66
CA ALA A 201 9.99 15.20 -7.76
C ALA A 201 8.83 15.14 -8.77
N ARG A 202 8.41 13.95 -9.17
CA ARG A 202 7.29 13.75 -10.12
C ARG A 202 5.94 14.23 -9.57
N GLN A 203 5.71 14.08 -8.27
CA GLN A 203 4.50 14.62 -7.64
C GLN A 203 4.49 16.16 -7.66
N SER A 204 5.65 16.80 -7.53
CA SER A 204 5.75 18.26 -7.58
C SER A 204 5.64 18.84 -8.99
N GLU A 205 6.00 18.09 -10.03
CA GLU A 205 5.94 18.52 -11.44
C GLU A 205 4.53 18.32 -12.06
N GLY A 206 3.70 17.47 -11.47
CA GLY A 206 2.33 17.17 -11.93
C GLY A 206 1.26 18.11 -11.40
N VAL A 207 1.63 19.18 -10.69
CA VAL A 207 0.72 20.20 -10.14
C VAL A 207 0.61 21.42 -11.06
#